data_4077f41792e92f75565a09b9a5ca1c16
#
_entry.id   4077f41792e92f75565a09b9a5ca1c16
#
_cell.length_a   1.000
_cell.length_b   1.000
_cell.length_c   1.000
_cell.angle_alpha   90.00
_cell.angle_beta   90.00
_cell.angle_gamma   90.00
#
_symmetry.space_group_name_H-M   'P 1'
#
loop_
_entity.id
_entity.type
_entity.pdbx_description
1 polymer ?
#
loop_
_entity_poly.entity_id
_entity_poly.type
_entity_poly.pdbx_seq_one_letter_code
_entity_poly.pdbx_strand_id
1 'polypeptide(L)'
;MSRRKDDAPSVATYADYEVITPPHELRKVLAPAGDVMDDPVGRAEAALAELSSEFSGWMDSECDRLEAARQDVKRDGFSQKTHDILFRAAHDIKGEASTFGFPAVVGAAESLCRLIEHTPDMQDIPLALVDQHVDAIRAVVREYARADLIDAATALTRRLREVTDEFLKVENSFRPDYLENIFAPPLVPGG
;
A
#
# COMPACT_ATOMS: atom_id res chain seq x y z
N MET A 1 -51.29 15.72 19.45
CA MET A 1 -50.28 15.21 18.49
C MET A 1 -50.43 13.70 18.44
N SER A 2 -51.08 13.19 17.40
CA SER A 2 -51.40 11.77 17.22
C SER A 2 -50.18 11.06 16.56
N ARG A 3 -49.51 10.16 17.30
CA ARG A 3 -48.48 9.28 16.71
C ARG A 3 -49.14 8.42 15.63
N ARG A 4 -48.64 8.52 14.40
CA ARG A 4 -49.10 7.67 13.28
C ARG A 4 -48.74 6.21 13.59
N LYS A 5 -49.75 5.34 13.41
CA LYS A 5 -49.70 3.90 13.73
C LYS A 5 -48.78 3.07 12.79
N ASP A 6 -48.12 3.76 11.85
CA ASP A 6 -47.29 3.10 10.80
C ASP A 6 -45.77 3.00 11.08
N ASP A 7 -45.32 3.41 12.30
CA ASP A 7 -43.92 3.41 12.64
C ASP A 7 -43.50 2.23 13.52
N ALA A 8 -44.35 1.25 13.75
CA ALA A 8 -44.02 0.06 14.52
C ALA A 8 -43.51 -1.08 13.61
N PRO A 9 -42.43 -1.78 13.96
CA PRO A 9 -42.01 -2.96 13.23
C PRO A 9 -43.13 -4.03 13.24
N SER A 10 -43.38 -4.68 12.12
CA SER A 10 -44.27 -5.85 12.11
C SER A 10 -43.48 -7.07 12.57
N VAL A 11 -44.09 -7.82 13.48
CA VAL A 11 -43.51 -9.06 14.06
C VAL A 11 -44.43 -10.23 13.68
N ALA A 12 -43.88 -11.21 12.96
CA ALA A 12 -44.55 -12.49 12.69
C ALA A 12 -43.85 -13.59 13.53
N THR A 13 -44.58 -14.17 14.47
CA THR A 13 -44.08 -15.23 15.37
C THR A 13 -44.41 -16.60 14.80
N TYR A 14 -43.42 -17.46 14.71
CA TYR A 14 -43.49 -18.88 14.33
C TYR A 14 -43.15 -19.74 15.54
N ALA A 15 -43.22 -21.05 15.41
CA ALA A 15 -43.09 -21.97 16.52
C ALA A 15 -41.71 -21.90 17.22
N ASP A 16 -40.66 -21.58 16.51
CA ASP A 16 -39.24 -21.62 16.93
C ASP A 16 -38.42 -20.35 16.57
N TYR A 17 -39.03 -19.38 15.86
CA TYR A 17 -38.39 -18.10 15.53
C TYR A 17 -39.42 -16.98 15.32
N GLU A 18 -38.94 -15.75 15.38
CA GLU A 18 -39.71 -14.54 15.07
C GLU A 18 -39.10 -13.79 13.88
N VAL A 19 -39.91 -13.34 12.95
CA VAL A 19 -39.50 -12.47 11.83
C VAL A 19 -39.92 -11.04 12.16
N ILE A 20 -38.94 -10.17 12.37
CA ILE A 20 -39.15 -8.74 12.62
C ILE A 20 -38.90 -8.00 11.31
N THR A 21 -39.93 -7.37 10.75
CA THR A 21 -39.78 -6.51 9.59
C THR A 21 -39.74 -5.06 10.08
N PRO A 22 -38.56 -4.37 9.98
CA PRO A 22 -38.46 -2.98 10.40
C PRO A 22 -39.26 -2.07 9.46
N PRO A 23 -39.75 -0.92 9.93
CA PRO A 23 -40.40 0.05 9.09
C PRO A 23 -39.45 0.56 8.00
N HIS A 24 -39.97 0.77 6.78
CA HIS A 24 -39.17 1.24 5.64
C HIS A 24 -38.78 2.73 5.77
N GLU A 25 -38.05 3.10 6.82
CA GLU A 25 -37.65 4.49 7.05
C GLU A 25 -36.66 5.01 5.99
N LEU A 26 -35.79 4.13 5.48
CA LEU A 26 -34.88 4.48 4.37
C LEU A 26 -35.65 4.96 3.13
N ARG A 27 -36.84 4.42 2.83
CA ARG A 27 -37.68 4.85 1.70
C ARG A 27 -38.29 6.22 1.92
N LYS A 28 -38.43 6.67 3.18
CA LYS A 28 -38.93 8.02 3.53
C LYS A 28 -37.84 9.08 3.41
N VAL A 29 -36.58 8.68 3.64
CA VAL A 29 -35.41 9.57 3.50
C VAL A 29 -34.95 9.67 2.06
N LEU A 30 -35.14 8.62 1.26
CA LEU A 30 -35.00 8.64 -0.20
C LEU A 30 -36.25 9.25 -0.81
N ALA A 31 -36.45 10.55 -0.62
CA ALA A 31 -37.44 11.29 -1.45
C ALA A 31 -37.03 11.06 -2.91
N PRO A 32 -38.01 10.81 -3.83
CA PRO A 32 -37.68 10.81 -5.23
C PRO A 32 -37.05 12.16 -5.53
N ALA A 33 -35.79 12.16 -5.94
CA ALA A 33 -35.10 13.35 -6.38
C ALA A 33 -35.94 13.94 -7.51
N GLY A 34 -36.57 15.10 -7.26
CA GLY A 34 -37.30 15.81 -8.28
C GLY A 34 -36.33 16.10 -9.42
N ASP A 35 -36.75 15.90 -10.62
CA ASP A 35 -36.35 16.28 -11.99
C ASP A 35 -35.04 17.06 -12.23
N VAL A 36 -34.03 16.90 -11.39
CA VAL A 36 -32.65 17.22 -11.73
C VAL A 36 -32.05 15.91 -12.22
N MET A 37 -31.51 15.91 -13.42
CA MET A 37 -30.66 14.79 -13.92
C MET A 37 -29.53 14.55 -12.91
N ASP A 38 -29.89 13.91 -11.80
CA ASP A 38 -28.96 13.48 -10.78
C ASP A 38 -28.28 12.21 -11.32
N ASP A 39 -27.11 12.38 -11.90
CA ASP A 39 -26.26 11.27 -12.33
C ASP A 39 -25.43 10.77 -11.13
N PRO A 40 -25.92 9.78 -10.37
CA PRO A 40 -25.17 9.25 -9.23
C PRO A 40 -23.88 8.55 -9.66
N VAL A 41 -23.83 8.07 -10.92
CA VAL A 41 -22.62 7.43 -11.48
C VAL A 41 -21.57 8.49 -11.77
N GLY A 42 -21.96 9.57 -12.46
CA GLY A 42 -21.03 10.67 -12.73
C GLY A 42 -20.50 11.34 -11.45
N ARG A 43 -21.32 11.44 -10.40
CA ARG A 43 -20.83 11.93 -9.09
C ARG A 43 -19.86 10.96 -8.44
N ALA A 44 -20.10 9.67 -8.50
CA ALA A 44 -19.20 8.66 -7.99
C ALA A 44 -17.88 8.65 -8.76
N GLU A 45 -17.92 8.76 -10.10
CA GLU A 45 -16.74 8.86 -10.94
C GLU A 45 -15.94 10.14 -10.65
N ALA A 46 -16.59 11.28 -10.46
CA ALA A 46 -15.91 12.53 -10.09
C ALA A 46 -15.25 12.42 -8.71
N ALA A 47 -15.92 11.84 -7.72
CA ALA A 47 -15.36 11.60 -6.39
C ALA A 47 -14.16 10.64 -6.43
N LEU A 48 -14.22 9.59 -7.25
CA LEU A 48 -13.08 8.67 -7.46
C LEU A 48 -11.91 9.36 -8.15
N ALA A 49 -12.16 10.24 -9.12
CA ALA A 49 -11.13 10.99 -9.80
C ALA A 49 -10.43 11.99 -8.84
N GLU A 50 -11.21 12.66 -7.99
CA GLU A 50 -10.67 13.55 -6.94
C GLU A 50 -9.80 12.76 -5.96
N LEU A 51 -10.29 11.63 -5.45
CA LEU A 51 -9.55 10.75 -4.54
C LEU A 51 -8.28 10.20 -5.19
N SER A 52 -8.32 9.84 -6.46
CA SER A 52 -7.14 9.38 -7.21
C SER A 52 -6.07 10.47 -7.32
N SER A 53 -6.48 11.73 -7.48
CA SER A 53 -5.55 12.88 -7.47
C SER A 53 -4.89 13.08 -6.11
N GLU A 54 -5.65 12.92 -5.02
CA GLU A 54 -5.11 12.98 -3.66
C GLU A 54 -4.12 11.85 -3.39
N PHE A 55 -4.42 10.62 -3.83
CA PHE A 55 -3.52 9.46 -3.68
C PHE A 55 -2.19 9.66 -4.41
N SER A 56 -2.21 10.27 -5.61
CA SER A 56 -0.97 10.62 -6.31
C SER A 56 -0.14 11.62 -5.50
N GLY A 57 -0.75 12.65 -4.93
CA GLY A 57 -0.06 13.63 -4.10
C GLY A 57 0.51 13.01 -2.81
N TRP A 58 -0.18 12.06 -2.21
CA TRP A 58 0.34 11.32 -1.05
C TRP A 58 1.54 10.46 -1.43
N MET A 59 1.46 9.72 -2.55
CA MET A 59 2.58 8.90 -3.02
C MET A 59 3.81 9.73 -3.38
N ASP A 60 3.62 10.91 -3.97
CA ASP A 60 4.73 11.86 -4.22
C ASP A 60 5.38 12.30 -2.91
N SER A 61 4.58 12.58 -1.87
CA SER A 61 5.09 12.94 -0.54
C SER A 61 5.89 11.82 0.11
N GLU A 62 5.46 10.57 -0.06
CA GLU A 62 6.21 9.39 0.41
C GLU A 62 7.53 9.24 -0.34
N CYS A 63 7.53 9.44 -1.65
CA CYS A 63 8.74 9.43 -2.46
C CYS A 63 9.72 10.54 -2.05
N ASP A 64 9.24 11.72 -1.71
CA ASP A 64 10.07 12.82 -1.24
C ASP A 64 10.67 12.53 0.15
N ARG A 65 9.92 11.89 1.05
CA ARG A 65 10.43 11.42 2.35
C ARG A 65 11.52 10.37 2.18
N LEU A 66 11.32 9.40 1.27
CA LEU A 66 12.31 8.39 0.96
C LEU A 66 13.58 9.01 0.37
N GLU A 67 13.44 9.97 -0.53
CA GLU A 67 14.57 10.72 -1.10
C GLU A 67 15.33 11.49 -0.04
N ALA A 68 14.64 12.20 0.85
CA ALA A 68 15.27 12.92 1.95
C ALA A 68 16.06 11.97 2.86
N ALA A 69 15.49 10.81 3.20
CA ALA A 69 16.17 9.78 3.99
C ALA A 69 17.45 9.27 3.30
N ARG A 70 17.40 9.02 1.98
CA ARG A 70 18.59 8.67 1.18
C ARG A 70 19.66 9.76 1.23
N GLN A 71 19.28 11.02 1.10
CA GLN A 71 20.22 12.14 1.15
C GLN A 71 20.85 12.29 2.53
N ASP A 72 20.11 12.01 3.60
CA ASP A 72 20.66 11.99 4.96
C ASP A 72 21.73 10.90 5.11
N VAL A 73 21.48 9.68 4.59
CA VAL A 73 22.49 8.61 4.57
C VAL A 73 23.70 9.00 3.73
N LYS A 74 23.50 9.65 2.57
CA LYS A 74 24.62 10.10 1.72
C LYS A 74 25.50 11.14 2.40
N ARG A 75 24.92 12.03 3.17
CA ARG A 75 25.63 13.13 3.85
C ARG A 75 26.31 12.66 5.12
N ASP A 76 25.62 11.88 5.95
CA ASP A 76 26.00 11.59 7.33
C ASP A 76 26.48 10.13 7.52
N GLY A 77 26.36 9.29 6.49
CA GLY A 77 26.60 7.85 6.57
C GLY A 77 25.45 7.10 7.26
N PHE A 78 25.61 5.78 7.37
CA PHE A 78 24.69 4.96 8.15
C PHE A 78 24.96 5.13 9.65
N SER A 79 23.95 5.49 10.38
CA SER A 79 23.85 5.52 11.84
C SER A 79 22.49 4.94 12.21
N GLN A 80 22.28 4.57 13.48
CA GLN A 80 20.97 4.09 13.91
C GLN A 80 19.83 5.03 13.47
N LYS A 81 20.06 6.34 13.58
CA LYS A 81 19.06 7.35 13.18
C LYS A 81 18.77 7.33 11.68
N THR A 82 19.80 7.39 10.83
CA THR A 82 19.62 7.46 9.37
C THR A 82 19.11 6.14 8.81
N HIS A 83 19.55 5.01 9.38
CA HIS A 83 19.05 3.67 9.09
C HIS A 83 17.54 3.58 9.38
N ASP A 84 17.09 3.96 10.58
CA ASP A 84 15.69 3.85 10.99
C ASP A 84 14.78 4.77 10.17
N ILE A 85 15.25 5.96 9.80
CA ILE A 85 14.51 6.90 8.94
C ILE A 85 14.34 6.32 7.55
N LEU A 86 15.40 5.79 6.95
CA LEU A 86 15.36 5.18 5.61
C LEU A 86 14.48 3.93 5.60
N PHE A 87 14.63 3.05 6.60
CA PHE A 87 13.79 1.86 6.73
C PHE A 87 12.31 2.22 6.85
N ARG A 88 11.97 3.18 7.72
CA ARG A 88 10.58 3.61 7.91
C ARG A 88 9.98 4.17 6.63
N ALA A 89 10.69 5.04 5.92
CA ALA A 89 10.20 5.59 4.66
C ALA A 89 9.94 4.49 3.60
N ALA A 90 10.83 3.51 3.49
CA ALA A 90 10.64 2.37 2.59
C ALA A 90 9.46 1.48 3.02
N HIS A 91 9.31 1.25 4.33
CA HIS A 91 8.26 0.43 4.90
C HIS A 91 6.86 1.05 4.73
N ASP A 92 6.74 2.37 4.92
CA ASP A 92 5.49 3.11 4.71
C ASP A 92 5.05 2.98 3.24
N ILE A 93 5.95 3.20 2.28
CA ILE A 93 5.68 2.97 0.86
C ILE A 93 5.24 1.53 0.58
N LYS A 94 5.92 0.53 1.14
CA LYS A 94 5.55 -0.89 1.00
C LYS A 94 4.11 -1.14 1.47
N GLY A 95 3.70 -0.53 2.57
CA GLY A 95 2.37 -0.71 3.17
C GLY A 95 1.24 0.02 2.44
N GLU A 96 1.53 1.20 1.91
CA GLU A 96 0.51 2.13 1.42
C GLU A 96 0.37 2.18 -0.10
N ALA A 97 1.43 1.83 -0.85
CA ALA A 97 1.47 1.98 -2.30
C ALA A 97 0.30 1.27 -3.02
N SER A 98 -0.09 0.07 -2.61
CA SER A 98 -1.25 -0.62 -3.21
C SER A 98 -2.55 0.11 -2.95
N THR A 99 -2.73 0.70 -1.77
CA THR A 99 -3.92 1.47 -1.39
C THR A 99 -4.02 2.75 -2.20
N PHE A 100 -2.88 3.39 -2.47
CA PHE A 100 -2.82 4.59 -3.30
C PHE A 100 -2.88 4.31 -4.81
N GLY A 101 -3.00 3.04 -5.20
CA GLY A 101 -3.09 2.64 -6.61
C GLY A 101 -1.76 2.36 -7.30
N PHE A 102 -0.65 2.21 -6.57
CA PHE A 102 0.69 1.95 -7.11
C PHE A 102 1.23 0.55 -6.78
N PRO A 103 0.52 -0.55 -7.11
CA PRO A 103 0.95 -1.89 -6.72
C PRO A 103 2.33 -2.29 -7.27
N ALA A 104 2.77 -1.75 -8.40
CA ALA A 104 4.07 -2.04 -8.99
C ALA A 104 5.25 -1.55 -8.14
N VAL A 105 5.03 -0.59 -7.23
CA VAL A 105 6.05 -0.04 -6.33
C VAL A 105 6.35 -0.95 -5.15
N VAL A 106 5.36 -1.72 -4.69
CA VAL A 106 5.42 -2.53 -3.46
C VAL A 106 6.64 -3.45 -3.44
N GLY A 107 6.90 -4.16 -4.54
CA GLY A 107 8.02 -5.11 -4.60
C GLY A 107 9.40 -4.45 -4.52
N ALA A 108 9.55 -3.23 -5.07
CA ALA A 108 10.80 -2.47 -4.96
C ALA A 108 11.01 -1.96 -3.52
N ALA A 109 9.95 -1.44 -2.90
CA ALA A 109 9.98 -0.99 -1.49
C ALA A 109 10.23 -2.16 -0.53
N GLU A 110 9.60 -3.32 -0.76
CA GLU A 110 9.87 -4.54 0.00
C GLU A 110 11.32 -4.99 -0.13
N SER A 111 11.88 -4.96 -1.35
CA SER A 111 13.26 -5.32 -1.58
C SER A 111 14.24 -4.39 -0.85
N LEU A 112 13.94 -3.09 -0.81
CA LEU A 112 14.72 -2.11 -0.05
C LEU A 112 14.62 -2.37 1.46
N CYS A 113 13.43 -2.63 1.99
CA CYS A 113 13.26 -3.01 3.39
C CYS A 113 14.11 -4.24 3.74
N ARG A 114 14.08 -5.28 2.90
CA ARG A 114 14.89 -6.49 3.10
C ARG A 114 16.38 -6.21 3.10
N LEU A 115 16.86 -5.37 2.18
CA LEU A 115 18.26 -4.96 2.14
C LEU A 115 18.68 -4.33 3.46
N ILE A 116 17.89 -3.38 3.96
CA ILE A 116 18.20 -2.63 5.18
C ILE A 116 18.10 -3.52 6.43
N GLU A 117 17.04 -4.32 6.53
CA GLU A 117 16.74 -5.14 7.71
C GLU A 117 17.67 -6.34 7.88
N HIS A 118 18.07 -6.96 6.76
CA HIS A 118 18.80 -8.24 6.81
C HIS A 118 20.29 -8.12 6.56
N THR A 119 20.82 -6.93 6.30
CA THR A 119 22.29 -6.71 6.30
C THR A 119 22.80 -6.70 7.72
N PRO A 120 23.78 -7.58 8.06
CA PRO A 120 24.23 -7.79 9.45
C PRO A 120 24.81 -6.56 10.13
N ASP A 121 25.59 -5.79 9.40
CA ASP A 121 26.14 -4.50 9.84
C ASP A 121 25.60 -3.40 8.92
N MET A 122 24.99 -2.38 9.53
CA MET A 122 24.46 -1.25 8.77
C MET A 122 25.52 -0.52 7.93
N GLN A 123 26.80 -0.62 8.32
CA GLN A 123 27.91 -0.03 7.58
C GLN A 123 28.20 -0.76 6.26
N ASP A 124 27.78 -2.02 6.16
CA ASP A 124 27.95 -2.85 4.96
C ASP A 124 26.79 -2.72 3.97
N ILE A 125 25.73 -1.94 4.31
CA ILE A 125 24.62 -1.68 3.38
C ILE A 125 25.16 -0.93 2.15
N PRO A 126 25.07 -1.52 0.93
CA PRO A 126 25.66 -0.89 -0.25
C PRO A 126 24.80 0.30 -0.71
N LEU A 127 25.31 1.52 -0.52
CA LEU A 127 24.62 2.76 -0.86
C LEU A 127 24.20 2.80 -2.32
N ALA A 128 25.01 2.24 -3.23
CA ALA A 128 24.66 2.14 -4.65
C ALA A 128 23.40 1.32 -4.89
N LEU A 129 23.18 0.26 -4.10
CA LEU A 129 21.97 -0.56 -4.21
C LEU A 129 20.75 0.15 -3.60
N VAL A 130 20.94 0.91 -2.50
CA VAL A 130 19.91 1.82 -1.96
C VAL A 130 19.51 2.85 -3.02
N ASP A 131 20.49 3.49 -3.67
CA ASP A 131 20.23 4.46 -4.75
C ASP A 131 19.37 3.85 -5.86
N GLN A 132 19.70 2.65 -6.33
CA GLN A 132 18.95 1.97 -7.37
C GLN A 132 17.50 1.70 -6.97
N HIS A 133 17.25 1.30 -5.72
CA HIS A 133 15.90 1.09 -5.21
C HIS A 133 15.10 2.39 -5.16
N VAL A 134 15.66 3.43 -4.57
CA VAL A 134 14.99 4.74 -4.46
C VAL A 134 14.69 5.32 -5.84
N ASP A 135 15.64 5.26 -6.76
CA ASP A 135 15.45 5.75 -8.12
C ASP A 135 14.38 4.94 -8.88
N ALA A 136 14.35 3.61 -8.70
CA ALA A 136 13.34 2.75 -9.29
C ALA A 136 11.93 3.06 -8.74
N ILE A 137 11.77 3.19 -7.43
CA ILE A 137 10.50 3.54 -6.78
C ILE A 137 9.98 4.87 -7.35
N ARG A 138 10.81 5.90 -7.37
CA ARG A 138 10.45 7.23 -7.88
C ARG A 138 10.13 7.23 -9.37
N ALA A 139 10.88 6.46 -10.17
CA ALA A 139 10.62 6.33 -11.60
C ALA A 139 9.27 5.65 -11.87
N VAL A 140 8.96 4.56 -11.15
CA VAL A 140 7.69 3.84 -11.30
C VAL A 140 6.51 4.72 -10.88
N VAL A 141 6.61 5.48 -9.79
CA VAL A 141 5.56 6.41 -9.36
C VAL A 141 5.33 7.50 -10.41
N ARG A 142 6.40 8.14 -10.90
CA ARG A 142 6.30 9.22 -11.89
C ARG A 142 5.69 8.77 -13.22
N GLU A 143 6.01 7.56 -13.66
CA GLU A 143 5.58 7.02 -14.95
C GLU A 143 4.31 6.14 -14.82
N TYR A 144 3.68 6.10 -13.65
CA TYR A 144 2.58 5.18 -13.34
C TYR A 144 1.39 5.25 -14.32
N ALA A 145 1.10 6.45 -14.83
CA ALA A 145 0.02 6.64 -15.82
C ALA A 145 0.29 5.98 -17.19
N ARG A 146 1.50 5.47 -17.40
CA ARG A 146 1.93 4.87 -18.67
C ARG A 146 1.80 3.35 -18.63
N ALA A 147 0.70 2.84 -19.13
CA ALA A 147 0.41 1.40 -19.19
C ALA A 147 1.49 0.58 -19.92
N ASP A 148 2.19 1.19 -20.90
CA ASP A 148 3.28 0.58 -21.66
C ASP A 148 4.54 0.29 -20.82
N LEU A 149 4.66 0.84 -19.61
CA LEU A 149 5.81 0.66 -18.72
C LEU A 149 5.59 -0.34 -17.58
N ILE A 150 4.40 -0.92 -17.43
CA ILE A 150 4.10 -1.85 -16.33
C ILE A 150 5.01 -3.08 -16.36
N ASP A 151 5.24 -3.65 -17.53
CA ASP A 151 6.13 -4.81 -17.69
C ASP A 151 7.59 -4.45 -17.36
N ALA A 152 8.04 -3.27 -17.78
CA ALA A 152 9.38 -2.78 -17.48
C ALA A 152 9.56 -2.54 -15.97
N ALA A 153 8.57 -1.94 -15.30
CA ALA A 153 8.57 -1.73 -13.85
C ALA A 153 8.62 -3.07 -13.10
N THR A 154 7.85 -4.05 -13.55
CA THR A 154 7.85 -5.41 -12.98
C THR A 154 9.20 -6.09 -13.15
N ALA A 155 9.80 -6.01 -14.35
CA ALA A 155 11.12 -6.57 -14.62
C ALA A 155 12.21 -5.90 -13.78
N LEU A 156 12.18 -4.58 -13.65
CA LEU A 156 13.10 -3.80 -12.81
C LEU A 156 13.00 -4.21 -11.34
N THR A 157 11.79 -4.28 -10.79
CA THR A 157 11.53 -4.71 -9.41
C THR A 157 12.05 -6.11 -9.16
N ARG A 158 11.80 -7.04 -10.08
CA ARG A 158 12.34 -8.41 -9.98
C ARG A 158 13.86 -8.41 -9.96
N ARG A 159 14.51 -7.64 -10.84
CA ARG A 159 15.97 -7.57 -10.88
C ARG A 159 16.57 -6.99 -9.61
N LEU A 160 15.97 -5.94 -9.05
CA LEU A 160 16.37 -5.38 -7.75
C LEU A 160 16.29 -6.44 -6.64
N ARG A 161 15.21 -7.21 -6.61
CA ARG A 161 15.03 -8.30 -5.64
C ARG A 161 16.11 -9.38 -5.80
N GLU A 162 16.39 -9.83 -7.02
CA GLU A 162 17.44 -10.81 -7.30
C GLU A 162 18.82 -10.35 -6.78
N VAL A 163 19.21 -9.10 -7.10
CA VAL A 163 20.50 -8.54 -6.67
C VAL A 163 20.56 -8.40 -5.14
N THR A 164 19.47 -7.96 -4.53
CA THR A 164 19.35 -7.88 -3.06
C THR A 164 19.51 -9.27 -2.44
N ASP A 165 18.82 -10.26 -2.95
CA ASP A 165 18.87 -11.63 -2.43
C ASP A 165 20.26 -12.26 -2.61
N GLU A 166 20.94 -11.99 -3.74
CA GLU A 166 22.34 -12.40 -3.94
C GLU A 166 23.28 -11.75 -2.92
N PHE A 167 23.17 -10.46 -2.71
CA PHE A 167 23.94 -9.73 -1.70
C PHE A 167 23.70 -10.29 -0.30
N LEU A 168 22.45 -10.45 0.12
CA LEU A 168 22.09 -10.95 1.44
C LEU A 168 22.58 -12.39 1.68
N LYS A 169 22.63 -13.24 0.65
CA LYS A 169 23.21 -14.58 0.76
C LYS A 169 24.70 -14.54 1.08
N VAL A 170 25.44 -13.62 0.46
CA VAL A 170 26.87 -13.46 0.72
C VAL A 170 27.09 -12.92 2.13
N GLU A 171 26.44 -11.83 2.48
CA GLU A 171 26.59 -11.16 3.78
C GLU A 171 26.17 -12.05 4.97
N ASN A 172 25.19 -12.92 4.77
CA ASN A 172 24.70 -13.82 5.81
C ASN A 172 25.24 -15.26 5.70
N SER A 173 26.26 -15.51 4.88
CA SER A 173 26.81 -16.85 4.66
C SER A 173 27.28 -17.56 5.93
N PHE A 174 27.64 -16.81 6.98
CA PHE A 174 28.01 -17.33 8.30
C PHE A 174 26.81 -17.61 9.22
N ARG A 175 25.56 -17.35 8.78
CA ARG A 175 24.31 -17.56 9.53
C ARG A 175 23.31 -18.39 8.72
N PRO A 176 23.59 -19.70 8.47
CA PRO A 176 22.77 -20.53 7.59
C PRO A 176 21.29 -20.64 8.03
N ASP A 177 21.04 -20.81 9.34
CA ASP A 177 19.68 -20.90 9.88
C ASP A 177 18.88 -19.59 9.65
N TYR A 178 19.58 -18.45 9.71
CA TYR A 178 18.97 -17.15 9.42
C TYR A 178 18.63 -17.01 7.93
N LEU A 179 19.51 -17.48 7.03
CA LEU A 179 19.25 -17.51 5.61
C LEU A 179 18.03 -18.36 5.27
N GLU A 180 17.89 -19.53 5.88
CA GLU A 180 16.69 -20.34 5.70
C GLU A 180 15.41 -19.58 6.07
N ASN A 181 15.41 -18.83 7.17
CA ASN A 181 14.26 -18.06 7.60
C ASN A 181 13.92 -16.91 6.64
N ILE A 182 14.89 -16.11 6.19
CA ILE A 182 14.63 -14.95 5.34
C ILE A 182 14.32 -15.33 3.88
N PHE A 183 14.68 -16.55 3.46
CA PHE A 183 14.38 -17.09 2.14
C PHE A 183 13.28 -18.16 2.15
N ALA A 184 12.73 -18.48 3.34
CA ALA A 184 11.57 -19.37 3.42
C ALA A 184 10.40 -18.81 2.58
N PRO A 185 9.70 -19.65 1.83
CA PRO A 185 8.49 -19.21 1.16
C PRO A 185 7.48 -18.71 2.20
N PRO A 186 6.70 -17.66 1.90
CA PRO A 186 5.68 -17.20 2.81
C PRO A 186 4.74 -18.36 3.14
N LEU A 187 4.48 -18.58 4.43
CA LEU A 187 3.47 -19.53 4.88
C LEU A 187 2.11 -19.00 4.40
N VAL A 188 1.68 -19.41 3.23
CA VAL A 188 0.32 -19.18 2.77
C VAL A 188 -0.54 -20.06 3.65
N PRO A 189 -1.48 -19.54 4.46
CA PRO A 189 -2.48 -20.37 5.08
C PRO A 189 -3.23 -21.04 3.92
N GLY A 190 -3.17 -22.37 3.89
CA GLY A 190 -3.88 -23.15 2.87
C GLY A 190 -5.34 -22.74 2.86
N GLY A 191 -5.83 -22.26 1.72
CA GLY A 191 -7.24 -21.96 1.49
C GLY A 191 -8.09 -23.23 1.41
#